data_2b4251a66d3a16e2852e07c728a1b198
#
_entry.id   2b4251a66d3a16e2852e07c728a1b198
#
_cell.length_a   1.000
_cell.length_b   1.000
_cell.length_c   1.000
_cell.angle_alpha   90.00
_cell.angle_beta   90.00
_cell.angle_gamma   90.00
#
_symmetry.space_group_name_H-M   'P 1'
#
loop_
_entity.id
_entity.type
_entity.pdbx_description
1 polymer ?
#
loop_
_entity_poly.entity_id
_entity_poly.type
_entity_poly.pdbx_seq_one_letter_code
_entity_poly.pdbx_strand_id
1 'polypeptide(L)'
;MFKILIVDDEEKIREVIKTYGEYNDHKVLEAVDGLDAIEKVKENDFDIIVMDIMMPKLDGFTAYKEIKKIKDIPVIMLSARSEEYDKLFGFEVGADDYVVKPFSPKELMARINVIVNRNRKGNVKRVLDVEGLHIDLDGRTVSIDGEKIDLTPKEYDLLVFMIKNKNVALTRNKLLSKVWGYEFYGDDRTVDTHIKMLRNSIKDYRKYIVTVRGVGYKFEEGPLQGNN
;
A
#
# COMPACT_ATOMS: atom_id res chain seq x y z
N MET A 1 -7.55 19.22 -0.22
CA MET A 1 -8.96 19.10 0.18
C MET A 1 -9.47 17.73 -0.22
N PHE A 2 -9.96 16.92 0.73
CA PHE A 2 -10.58 15.60 0.53
C PHE A 2 -12.03 15.65 0.98
N LYS A 3 -12.85 14.71 0.51
CA LYS A 3 -14.21 14.48 0.99
C LYS A 3 -14.24 13.20 1.80
N ILE A 4 -14.43 13.31 3.10
CA ILE A 4 -14.35 12.23 4.09
C ILE A 4 -15.76 11.89 4.56
N LEU A 5 -16.11 10.59 4.63
CA LEU A 5 -17.28 10.12 5.33
C LEU A 5 -16.85 9.53 6.68
N ILE A 6 -17.45 10.00 7.77
CA ILE A 6 -17.26 9.44 9.10
C ILE A 6 -18.51 8.65 9.46
N VAL A 7 -18.33 7.40 9.89
CA VAL A 7 -19.41 6.50 10.25
C VAL A 7 -19.15 5.97 11.66
N ASP A 8 -19.89 6.43 12.61
CA ASP A 8 -19.77 6.05 14.03
C ASP A 8 -21.10 6.38 14.74
N ASP A 9 -21.58 5.54 15.63
CA ASP A 9 -22.82 5.82 16.36
C ASP A 9 -22.61 6.85 17.49
N GLU A 10 -21.36 6.99 17.97
CA GLU A 10 -21.00 7.97 19.00
C GLU A 10 -20.82 9.39 18.41
N GLU A 11 -21.75 10.30 18.71
CA GLU A 11 -21.73 11.68 18.26
C GLU A 11 -20.40 12.41 18.57
N LYS A 12 -19.87 12.21 19.78
CA LYS A 12 -18.63 12.83 20.24
C LYS A 12 -17.43 12.42 19.37
N ILE A 13 -17.36 11.17 18.92
CA ILE A 13 -16.30 10.68 18.06
C ILE A 13 -16.43 11.34 16.69
N ARG A 14 -17.62 11.38 16.12
CA ARG A 14 -17.87 12.07 14.85
C ARG A 14 -17.48 13.54 14.91
N GLU A 15 -17.90 14.25 15.97
CA GLU A 15 -17.59 15.69 16.17
C GLU A 15 -16.08 15.94 16.23
N VAL A 16 -15.33 15.12 16.98
CA VAL A 16 -13.88 15.25 17.10
C VAL A 16 -13.21 15.05 15.74
N ILE A 17 -13.54 13.97 15.02
CA ILE A 17 -12.92 13.69 13.71
C ILE A 17 -13.30 14.77 12.70
N LYS A 18 -14.55 15.24 12.71
CA LYS A 18 -15.04 16.32 11.84
C LYS A 18 -14.27 17.63 12.09
N THR A 19 -14.15 18.04 13.34
CA THR A 19 -13.42 19.26 13.72
C THR A 19 -11.98 19.23 13.20
N TYR A 20 -11.29 18.10 13.38
CA TYR A 20 -9.92 17.94 12.87
C TYR A 20 -9.85 17.86 11.35
N GLY A 21 -10.83 17.22 10.69
CA GLY A 21 -10.93 17.17 9.25
C GLY A 21 -11.13 18.55 8.63
N GLU A 22 -12.06 19.33 9.16
CA GLU A 22 -12.34 20.69 8.71
C GLU A 22 -11.17 21.65 8.98
N TYR A 23 -10.48 21.50 10.13
CA TYR A 23 -9.26 22.25 10.45
C TYR A 23 -8.12 21.98 9.43
N ASN A 24 -8.12 20.83 8.80
CA ASN A 24 -7.18 20.45 7.73
C ASN A 24 -7.73 20.68 6.31
N ASP A 25 -8.69 21.58 6.16
CA ASP A 25 -9.32 21.95 4.87
C ASP A 25 -9.97 20.76 4.13
N HIS A 26 -10.54 19.79 4.85
CA HIS A 26 -11.29 18.68 4.28
C HIS A 26 -12.80 18.94 4.39
N LYS A 27 -13.58 18.34 3.46
CA LYS A 27 -15.05 18.28 3.59
C LYS A 27 -15.40 16.99 4.32
N VAL A 28 -16.18 17.10 5.38
CA VAL A 28 -16.57 15.98 6.21
C VAL A 28 -18.08 15.81 6.21
N LEU A 29 -18.55 14.60 5.91
CA LEU A 29 -19.94 14.18 6.12
C LEU A 29 -19.96 13.11 7.20
N GLU A 30 -21.07 13.03 7.90
CA GLU A 30 -21.27 12.10 9.01
C GLU A 30 -22.37 11.09 8.67
N ALA A 31 -22.23 9.87 9.13
CA ALA A 31 -23.24 8.83 9.13
C ALA A 31 -23.29 8.21 10.54
N VAL A 32 -24.47 7.84 10.98
CA VAL A 32 -24.72 7.36 12.35
C VAL A 32 -24.73 5.83 12.48
N ASP A 33 -24.78 5.14 11.36
CA ASP A 33 -24.73 3.67 11.29
C ASP A 33 -24.38 3.21 9.87
N GLY A 34 -24.22 1.90 9.67
CA GLY A 34 -23.87 1.31 8.38
C GLY A 34 -24.91 1.52 7.28
N LEU A 35 -26.20 1.59 7.62
CA LEU A 35 -27.27 1.83 6.64
C LEU A 35 -27.21 3.26 6.12
N ASP A 36 -27.08 4.24 7.01
CA ASP A 36 -26.92 5.66 6.68
C ASP A 36 -25.65 5.89 5.83
N ALA A 37 -24.56 5.17 6.14
CA ALA A 37 -23.35 5.21 5.34
C ALA A 37 -23.56 4.75 3.91
N ILE A 38 -24.27 3.63 3.70
CA ILE A 38 -24.58 3.08 2.37
C ILE A 38 -25.43 4.07 1.56
N GLU A 39 -26.44 4.70 2.16
CA GLU A 39 -27.26 5.71 1.48
C GLU A 39 -26.42 6.89 1.04
N LYS A 40 -25.59 7.44 1.92
CA LYS A 40 -24.71 8.57 1.61
C LYS A 40 -23.69 8.25 0.52
N VAL A 41 -23.17 7.03 0.48
CA VAL A 41 -22.23 6.58 -0.58
C VAL A 41 -22.92 6.47 -1.94
N LYS A 42 -24.20 6.11 -2.00
CA LYS A 42 -24.96 6.09 -3.26
C LYS A 42 -25.09 7.49 -3.85
N GLU A 43 -25.33 8.48 -3.01
CA GLU A 43 -25.62 9.86 -3.41
C GLU A 43 -24.36 10.72 -3.60
N ASN A 44 -23.24 10.33 -2.99
CA ASN A 44 -22.04 11.17 -2.92
C ASN A 44 -20.78 10.37 -3.27
N ASP A 45 -19.78 11.07 -3.80
CA ASP A 45 -18.44 10.54 -3.91
C ASP A 45 -17.60 10.96 -2.72
N PHE A 46 -16.83 10.01 -2.17
CA PHE A 46 -15.91 10.22 -1.07
C PHE A 46 -14.51 9.78 -1.47
N ASP A 47 -13.50 10.47 -0.94
CA ASP A 47 -12.10 10.09 -1.12
C ASP A 47 -11.68 8.99 -0.13
N ILE A 48 -12.37 8.92 1.04
CA ILE A 48 -12.12 7.94 2.09
C ILE A 48 -13.30 7.86 3.05
N ILE A 49 -13.47 6.68 3.64
CA ILE A 49 -14.44 6.44 4.72
C ILE A 49 -13.66 6.08 6.00
N VAL A 50 -14.05 6.69 7.13
CA VAL A 50 -13.62 6.27 8.47
C VAL A 50 -14.83 5.66 9.14
N MET A 51 -14.77 4.36 9.48
CA MET A 51 -15.93 3.57 9.87
C MET A 51 -15.67 2.79 11.15
N ASP A 52 -16.54 2.98 12.13
CA ASP A 52 -16.54 2.12 13.32
C ASP A 52 -17.01 0.70 12.95
N ILE A 53 -16.42 -0.29 13.59
CA ILE A 53 -16.80 -1.69 13.43
C ILE A 53 -18.10 -1.98 14.19
N MET A 54 -18.20 -1.50 15.42
CA MET A 54 -19.27 -1.85 16.34
C MET A 54 -20.37 -0.79 16.35
N MET A 55 -21.33 -0.92 15.46
CA MET A 55 -22.46 0.01 15.33
C MET A 55 -23.81 -0.71 15.38
N PRO A 56 -24.87 -0.06 15.86
CA PRO A 56 -26.22 -0.61 15.82
C PRO A 56 -26.75 -0.73 14.39
N LYS A 57 -27.81 -1.51 14.19
CA LYS A 57 -28.52 -1.81 12.94
C LYS A 57 -27.68 -2.58 11.93
N LEU A 58 -26.57 -2.01 11.46
CA LEU A 58 -25.64 -2.64 10.53
C LEU A 58 -24.22 -2.33 10.97
N ASP A 59 -23.46 -3.37 11.28
CA ASP A 59 -22.06 -3.29 11.68
C ASP A 59 -21.13 -2.81 10.54
N GLY A 60 -19.96 -2.31 10.91
CA GLY A 60 -19.03 -1.71 9.95
C GLY A 60 -18.49 -2.69 8.92
N PHE A 61 -18.27 -3.97 9.26
CA PHE A 61 -17.79 -4.95 8.28
C PHE A 61 -18.84 -5.28 7.22
N THR A 62 -20.08 -5.43 7.64
CA THR A 62 -21.19 -5.66 6.71
C THR A 62 -21.42 -4.44 5.83
N ALA A 63 -21.41 -3.24 6.41
CA ALA A 63 -21.50 -1.98 5.66
C ALA A 63 -20.36 -1.83 4.64
N TYR A 64 -19.12 -2.13 5.03
CA TYR A 64 -17.96 -2.13 4.15
C TYR A 64 -18.16 -3.02 2.92
N LYS A 65 -18.59 -4.29 3.14
CA LYS A 65 -18.84 -5.24 2.03
C LYS A 65 -19.89 -4.73 1.06
N GLU A 66 -20.96 -4.13 1.56
CA GLU A 66 -22.02 -3.56 0.72
C GLU A 66 -21.54 -2.30 -0.03
N ILE A 67 -20.78 -1.42 0.64
CA ILE A 67 -20.20 -0.23 0.02
C ILE A 67 -19.23 -0.61 -1.11
N LYS A 68 -18.37 -1.62 -0.90
CA LYS A 68 -17.43 -2.08 -1.94
C LYS A 68 -18.10 -2.65 -3.19
N LYS A 69 -19.34 -3.12 -3.11
CA LYS A 69 -20.13 -3.51 -4.29
C LYS A 69 -20.63 -2.30 -5.11
N ILE A 70 -20.75 -1.13 -4.45
CA ILE A 70 -21.29 0.11 -5.06
C ILE A 70 -20.14 0.96 -5.61
N LYS A 71 -19.13 1.22 -4.76
CA LYS A 71 -17.98 2.08 -5.09
C LYS A 71 -16.71 1.56 -4.42
N ASP A 72 -15.61 1.59 -5.14
CA ASP A 72 -14.29 1.26 -4.57
C ASP A 72 -13.69 2.47 -3.87
N ILE A 73 -14.13 2.72 -2.64
CA ILE A 73 -13.66 3.80 -1.78
C ILE A 73 -12.75 3.20 -0.71
N PRO A 74 -11.58 3.79 -0.42
CA PRO A 74 -10.74 3.33 0.68
C PRO A 74 -11.41 3.51 2.04
N VAL A 75 -11.17 2.56 2.96
CA VAL A 75 -11.81 2.55 4.28
C VAL A 75 -10.77 2.35 5.37
N ILE A 76 -10.79 3.23 6.38
CA ILE A 76 -10.12 3.03 7.67
C ILE A 76 -11.16 2.51 8.65
N MET A 77 -10.91 1.34 9.25
CA MET A 77 -11.77 0.81 10.30
C MET A 77 -11.33 1.33 11.67
N LEU A 78 -12.29 1.77 12.48
CA LEU A 78 -12.08 2.06 13.90
C LEU A 78 -12.49 0.85 14.72
N SER A 79 -11.63 0.36 15.63
CA SER A 79 -11.93 -0.81 16.45
C SER A 79 -11.75 -0.52 17.94
N ALA A 80 -12.57 -1.11 18.80
CA ALA A 80 -12.33 -1.14 20.23
C ALA A 80 -11.20 -2.14 20.55
N ARG A 81 -10.36 -1.83 21.55
CA ARG A 81 -9.08 -2.47 21.90
C ARG A 81 -9.11 -3.99 22.22
N SER A 82 -10.25 -4.66 22.16
CA SER A 82 -10.44 -5.93 22.87
C SER A 82 -10.29 -7.20 22.04
N GLU A 83 -10.14 -7.16 20.71
CA GLU A 83 -10.07 -8.42 19.97
C GLU A 83 -8.97 -8.45 18.92
N GLU A 84 -7.97 -9.29 19.19
CA GLU A 84 -6.97 -9.77 18.23
C GLU A 84 -7.64 -10.36 16.97
N TYR A 85 -8.87 -10.85 17.12
CA TYR A 85 -9.78 -11.32 16.07
C TYR A 85 -10.19 -10.21 15.09
N ASP A 86 -10.44 -8.99 15.54
CA ASP A 86 -10.85 -7.87 14.67
C ASP A 86 -9.74 -7.49 13.68
N LYS A 87 -8.48 -7.58 14.11
CA LYS A 87 -7.33 -7.31 13.22
C LYS A 87 -7.12 -8.41 12.18
N LEU A 88 -7.26 -9.69 12.55
CA LEU A 88 -7.12 -10.82 11.65
C LEU A 88 -8.29 -10.86 10.64
N PHE A 89 -9.52 -10.66 11.11
CA PHE A 89 -10.71 -10.61 10.27
C PHE A 89 -10.69 -9.42 9.32
N GLY A 90 -10.16 -8.30 9.76
CA GLY A 90 -10.07 -7.09 8.97
C GLY A 90 -9.05 -7.15 7.84
N PHE A 91 -7.92 -7.81 8.03
CA PHE A 91 -6.97 -8.07 6.93
C PHE A 91 -7.55 -9.04 5.89
N GLU A 92 -8.36 -10.01 6.31
CA GLU A 92 -9.07 -10.91 5.38
C GLU A 92 -10.18 -10.19 4.61
N VAL A 93 -10.79 -9.16 5.19
CA VAL A 93 -11.88 -8.38 4.56
C VAL A 93 -11.35 -7.30 3.59
N GLY A 94 -10.06 -6.91 3.71
CA GLY A 94 -9.39 -6.03 2.74
C GLY A 94 -9.56 -4.53 2.98
N ALA A 95 -9.80 -4.08 4.23
CA ALA A 95 -9.77 -2.66 4.58
C ALA A 95 -8.36 -2.07 4.41
N ASP A 96 -8.28 -0.77 4.12
CA ASP A 96 -7.02 -0.10 3.78
C ASP A 96 -6.16 0.20 5.01
N ASP A 97 -6.75 0.39 6.19
CA ASP A 97 -6.06 0.55 7.49
C ASP A 97 -7.00 0.29 8.67
N TYR A 98 -6.40 0.11 9.85
CA TYR A 98 -7.08 -0.09 11.13
C TYR A 98 -6.54 0.85 12.20
N VAL A 99 -7.44 1.50 12.94
CA VAL A 99 -7.11 2.40 14.03
C VAL A 99 -7.86 1.95 15.29
N VAL A 100 -7.11 1.73 16.37
CA VAL A 100 -7.66 1.27 17.64
C VAL A 100 -8.12 2.48 18.48
N LYS A 101 -9.34 2.41 19.01
CA LYS A 101 -9.87 3.38 19.98
C LYS A 101 -9.27 3.09 21.40
N PRO A 102 -8.85 4.10 22.17
CA PRO A 102 -8.82 5.53 21.82
C PRO A 102 -7.63 5.88 20.91
N PHE A 103 -7.85 6.77 19.96
CA PHE A 103 -6.88 7.21 18.96
C PHE A 103 -6.59 8.72 19.05
N SER A 104 -5.44 9.11 18.50
CA SER A 104 -5.13 10.52 18.28
C SER A 104 -5.78 11.01 16.97
N PRO A 105 -6.64 12.06 17.02
CA PRO A 105 -7.22 12.62 15.80
C PRO A 105 -6.15 13.10 14.81
N LYS A 106 -5.03 13.61 15.30
CA LYS A 106 -3.89 14.01 14.47
C LYS A 106 -3.26 12.81 13.75
N GLU A 107 -3.13 11.67 14.42
CA GLU A 107 -2.65 10.43 13.80
C GLU A 107 -3.62 9.93 12.74
N LEU A 108 -4.93 9.94 13.03
CA LEU A 108 -5.97 9.55 12.07
C LEU A 108 -5.90 10.42 10.80
N MET A 109 -5.76 11.75 10.94
CA MET A 109 -5.60 12.64 9.78
C MET A 109 -4.34 12.34 8.97
N ALA A 110 -3.22 12.01 9.63
CA ALA A 110 -2.00 11.60 8.93
C ALA A 110 -2.21 10.32 8.10
N ARG A 111 -2.92 9.32 8.65
CA ARG A 111 -3.27 8.07 7.96
C ARG A 111 -4.20 8.31 6.78
N ILE A 112 -5.25 9.13 6.95
CA ILE A 112 -6.15 9.57 5.87
C ILE A 112 -5.35 10.17 4.72
N ASN A 113 -4.44 11.11 5.03
CA ASN A 113 -3.59 11.76 4.02
C ASN A 113 -2.75 10.75 3.24
N VAL A 114 -2.14 9.76 3.91
CA VAL A 114 -1.33 8.73 3.27
C VAL A 114 -2.18 7.87 2.32
N ILE A 115 -3.34 7.39 2.78
CA ILE A 115 -4.21 6.48 2.03
C ILE A 115 -4.82 7.21 0.82
N VAL A 116 -5.39 8.40 1.01
CA VAL A 116 -6.01 9.15 -0.10
C VAL A 116 -4.98 9.55 -1.14
N ASN A 117 -3.80 10.02 -0.72
CA ASN A 117 -2.73 10.36 -1.67
C ASN A 117 -2.19 9.12 -2.39
N ARG A 118 -2.15 7.95 -1.73
CA ARG A 118 -1.82 6.68 -2.37
C ARG A 118 -2.85 6.32 -3.42
N ASN A 119 -4.15 6.45 -3.14
CA ASN A 119 -5.23 6.09 -4.05
C ASN A 119 -5.43 7.12 -5.18
N ARG A 120 -5.27 8.42 -4.89
CA ARG A 120 -5.25 9.46 -5.95
C ARG A 120 -4.07 9.29 -6.91
N LYS A 121 -2.94 8.80 -6.40
CA LYS A 121 -1.80 8.36 -7.24
C LYS A 121 -2.05 6.99 -7.87
N GLY A 122 -2.99 6.21 -7.37
CA GLY A 122 -3.33 4.85 -7.81
C GLY A 122 -4.10 4.77 -9.13
N ASN A 123 -4.57 5.90 -9.70
CA ASN A 123 -4.95 5.98 -11.11
C ASN A 123 -3.73 6.12 -12.05
N VAL A 124 -2.53 6.31 -11.50
CA VAL A 124 -1.29 6.00 -12.18
C VAL A 124 -0.88 4.61 -11.69
N LYS A 125 -1.09 3.55 -12.48
CA LYS A 125 -0.51 2.22 -12.21
C LYS A 125 0.89 2.44 -11.66
N ARG A 126 1.17 1.94 -10.45
CA ARG A 126 2.52 2.03 -9.89
C ARG A 126 3.43 1.10 -10.68
N VAL A 127 3.85 1.61 -11.84
CA VAL A 127 4.74 0.91 -12.74
C VAL A 127 6.14 1.46 -12.55
N LEU A 128 7.12 0.59 -12.44
CA LEU A 128 8.52 0.96 -12.59
C LEU A 128 8.92 0.53 -13.99
N ASP A 129 9.35 1.50 -14.81
CA ASP A 129 9.78 1.27 -16.17
C ASP A 129 11.28 1.49 -16.29
N VAL A 130 11.97 0.53 -16.86
CA VAL A 130 13.39 0.63 -17.22
C VAL A 130 13.60 0.03 -18.62
N GLU A 131 13.61 0.85 -19.64
CA GLU A 131 13.95 0.50 -21.04
C GLU A 131 13.18 -0.74 -21.58
N GLY A 132 11.93 -0.98 -21.22
CA GLY A 132 11.15 -2.17 -21.65
C GLY A 132 10.98 -3.24 -20.56
N LEU A 133 11.65 -3.08 -19.42
CA LEU A 133 11.34 -3.84 -18.20
C LEU A 133 10.23 -3.10 -17.45
N HIS A 134 9.01 -3.63 -17.50
CA HIS A 134 7.83 -3.07 -16.85
C HIS A 134 7.48 -3.87 -15.59
N ILE A 135 7.37 -3.20 -14.45
CA ILE A 135 7.01 -3.83 -13.17
C ILE A 135 5.73 -3.16 -12.66
N ASP A 136 4.64 -3.88 -12.69
CA ASP A 136 3.40 -3.50 -12.03
C ASP A 136 3.51 -3.84 -10.53
N LEU A 137 3.61 -2.80 -9.70
CA LEU A 137 3.75 -2.95 -8.25
C LEU A 137 2.46 -3.36 -7.57
N ASP A 138 1.32 -3.08 -8.18
CA ASP A 138 0.00 -3.40 -7.62
C ASP A 138 -0.38 -4.84 -7.96
N GLY A 139 -0.22 -5.23 -9.22
CA GLY A 139 -0.42 -6.61 -9.69
C GLY A 139 0.73 -7.56 -9.35
N ARG A 140 1.87 -7.07 -8.79
CA ARG A 140 3.11 -7.83 -8.55
C ARG A 140 3.53 -8.63 -9.78
N THR A 141 3.42 -8.03 -10.97
CA THR A 141 3.81 -8.67 -12.24
C THR A 141 4.97 -7.94 -12.90
N VAL A 142 5.75 -8.69 -13.64
CA VAL A 142 6.88 -8.18 -14.42
C VAL A 142 6.71 -8.60 -15.87
N SER A 143 6.94 -7.67 -16.79
CA SER A 143 7.02 -7.96 -18.22
C SER A 143 8.27 -7.34 -18.83
N ILE A 144 8.77 -8.00 -19.86
CA ILE A 144 9.93 -7.59 -20.66
C ILE A 144 9.45 -7.45 -22.09
N ASP A 145 9.59 -6.25 -22.67
CA ASP A 145 9.18 -5.93 -24.04
C ASP A 145 7.71 -6.35 -24.33
N GLY A 146 6.84 -6.22 -23.30
CA GLY A 146 5.42 -6.58 -23.35
C GLY A 146 5.11 -8.05 -23.02
N GLU A 147 6.09 -8.94 -22.93
CA GLU A 147 5.91 -10.34 -22.53
C GLU A 147 6.03 -10.50 -21.02
N LYS A 148 5.01 -11.10 -20.39
CA LYS A 148 5.03 -11.40 -18.95
C LYS A 148 6.08 -12.46 -18.65
N ILE A 149 6.86 -12.24 -17.59
CA ILE A 149 7.80 -13.20 -17.05
C ILE A 149 7.40 -13.64 -15.65
N ASP A 150 7.68 -14.88 -15.31
CA ASP A 150 7.42 -15.39 -13.96
C ASP A 150 8.67 -15.25 -13.10
N LEU A 151 8.51 -14.53 -11.98
CA LEU A 151 9.51 -14.42 -10.93
C LEU A 151 8.98 -15.06 -9.65
N THR A 152 9.88 -15.71 -8.91
CA THR A 152 9.54 -16.12 -7.55
C THR A 152 9.28 -14.87 -6.67
N PRO A 153 8.53 -14.98 -5.56
CA PRO A 153 8.26 -13.84 -4.68
C PRO A 153 9.54 -13.11 -4.23
N LYS A 154 10.63 -13.86 -3.97
CA LYS A 154 11.89 -13.26 -3.54
C LYS A 154 12.68 -12.62 -4.67
N GLU A 155 12.62 -13.14 -5.89
CA GLU A 155 13.19 -12.50 -7.07
C GLU A 155 12.47 -11.19 -7.38
N TYR A 156 11.13 -11.19 -7.29
CA TYR A 156 10.33 -9.98 -7.45
C TYR A 156 10.68 -8.91 -6.41
N ASP A 157 10.69 -9.27 -5.11
CA ASP A 157 11.00 -8.34 -4.03
C ASP A 157 12.43 -7.77 -4.16
N LEU A 158 13.38 -8.62 -4.57
CA LEU A 158 14.77 -8.23 -4.80
C LEU A 158 14.89 -7.23 -5.97
N LEU A 159 14.24 -7.52 -7.10
CA LEU A 159 14.22 -6.66 -8.28
C LEU A 159 13.62 -5.29 -7.95
N VAL A 160 12.44 -5.27 -7.34
CA VAL A 160 11.75 -4.03 -6.93
C VAL A 160 12.60 -3.21 -5.97
N PHE A 161 13.23 -3.85 -4.98
CA PHE A 161 14.09 -3.15 -4.02
C PHE A 161 15.31 -2.53 -4.70
N MET A 162 15.95 -3.26 -5.61
CA MET A 162 17.12 -2.77 -6.34
C MET A 162 16.77 -1.61 -7.29
N ILE A 163 15.65 -1.68 -8.02
CA ILE A 163 15.21 -0.60 -8.92
C ILE A 163 14.82 0.66 -8.13
N LYS A 164 14.13 0.52 -6.99
CA LYS A 164 13.82 1.66 -6.11
C LYS A 164 15.06 2.35 -5.54
N ASN A 165 16.18 1.64 -5.50
CA ASN A 165 17.49 2.17 -5.07
C ASN A 165 18.49 2.18 -6.24
N LYS A 166 18.01 2.46 -7.46
CA LYS A 166 18.88 2.48 -8.65
C LYS A 166 20.07 3.41 -8.48
N ASN A 167 21.19 3.02 -9.07
CA ASN A 167 22.48 3.70 -9.02
C ASN A 167 23.15 3.75 -7.63
N VAL A 168 22.58 3.08 -6.62
CA VAL A 168 23.16 2.95 -5.27
C VAL A 168 23.75 1.55 -5.08
N ALA A 169 25.02 1.47 -4.64
CA ALA A 169 25.62 0.21 -4.25
C ALA A 169 24.99 -0.31 -2.94
N LEU A 170 24.36 -1.46 -3.00
CA LEU A 170 23.67 -2.11 -1.89
C LEU A 170 24.52 -3.26 -1.35
N THR A 171 24.80 -3.25 -0.05
CA THR A 171 25.53 -4.35 0.58
C THR A 171 24.66 -5.61 0.62
N ARG A 172 25.30 -6.81 0.65
CA ARG A 172 24.59 -8.08 0.81
C ARG A 172 23.71 -8.10 2.05
N ASN A 173 24.22 -7.63 3.17
CA ASN A 173 23.46 -7.55 4.43
C ASN A 173 22.25 -6.62 4.30
N LYS A 174 22.36 -5.48 3.59
CA LYS A 174 21.22 -4.58 3.34
C LYS A 174 20.17 -5.24 2.45
N LEU A 175 20.58 -5.94 1.40
CA LEU A 175 19.68 -6.71 0.54
C LEU A 175 18.99 -7.83 1.34
N LEU A 176 19.76 -8.60 2.12
CA LEU A 176 19.23 -9.68 2.95
C LEU A 176 18.18 -9.16 3.94
N SER A 177 18.51 -8.17 4.74
CA SER A 177 17.62 -7.63 5.77
C SER A 177 16.34 -7.01 5.19
N LYS A 178 16.40 -6.39 4.00
CA LYS A 178 15.26 -5.70 3.38
C LYS A 178 14.34 -6.62 2.59
N VAL A 179 14.87 -7.72 2.04
CA VAL A 179 14.10 -8.65 1.20
C VAL A 179 13.66 -9.89 1.99
N TRP A 180 14.45 -10.33 2.97
CA TRP A 180 14.15 -11.52 3.80
C TRP A 180 13.69 -11.16 5.22
N GLY A 181 13.94 -9.94 5.68
CA GLY A 181 13.62 -9.49 7.04
C GLY A 181 14.80 -9.60 8.00
N TYR A 182 14.71 -8.88 9.14
CA TYR A 182 15.79 -8.84 10.14
C TYR A 182 15.95 -10.16 10.92
N GLU A 183 14.92 -10.99 10.98
CA GLU A 183 14.93 -12.29 11.68
C GLU A 183 15.42 -13.46 10.80
N PHE A 184 15.84 -13.17 9.57
CA PHE A 184 16.36 -14.20 8.69
C PHE A 184 17.81 -14.52 9.03
N TYR A 185 18.06 -15.69 9.60
CA TYR A 185 19.39 -16.22 10.00
C TYR A 185 20.15 -16.87 8.83
N GLY A 186 19.91 -16.46 7.60
CA GLY A 186 20.61 -16.97 6.41
C GLY A 186 21.95 -16.29 6.17
N ASP A 187 22.83 -17.01 5.46
CA ASP A 187 24.12 -16.51 4.98
C ASP A 187 23.88 -15.45 3.85
N ASP A 188 24.76 -14.48 3.74
CA ASP A 188 24.79 -13.48 2.66
C ASP A 188 24.94 -14.12 1.26
N ARG A 189 25.43 -15.35 1.16
CA ARG A 189 25.41 -16.20 -0.04
C ARG A 189 23.99 -16.46 -0.58
N THR A 190 22.98 -16.38 0.26
CA THR A 190 21.56 -16.44 -0.17
C THR A 190 21.26 -15.34 -1.17
N VAL A 191 21.78 -14.14 -0.96
CA VAL A 191 21.62 -13.01 -1.89
C VAL A 191 22.29 -13.33 -3.23
N ASP A 192 23.51 -13.86 -3.21
CA ASP A 192 24.26 -14.17 -4.44
C ASP A 192 23.51 -15.20 -5.30
N THR A 193 22.90 -16.20 -4.66
CA THR A 193 22.08 -17.22 -5.33
C THR A 193 20.86 -16.60 -6.00
N HIS A 194 20.12 -15.75 -5.27
CA HIS A 194 18.91 -15.11 -5.81
C HIS A 194 19.24 -14.07 -6.89
N ILE A 195 20.37 -13.36 -6.77
CA ILE A 195 20.86 -12.49 -7.86
C ILE A 195 21.15 -13.28 -9.12
N LYS A 196 21.76 -14.47 -8.99
CA LYS A 196 22.03 -15.35 -10.15
C LYS A 196 20.72 -15.81 -10.80
N MET A 197 19.73 -16.25 -9.99
CA MET A 197 18.42 -16.65 -10.48
C MET A 197 17.70 -15.48 -11.16
N LEU A 198 17.62 -14.33 -10.49
CA LEU A 198 17.00 -13.10 -11.03
C LEU A 198 17.63 -12.68 -12.37
N ARG A 199 18.97 -12.67 -12.46
CA ARG A 199 19.66 -12.39 -13.73
C ARG A 199 19.26 -13.33 -14.87
N ASN A 200 19.02 -14.59 -14.58
CA ASN A 200 18.56 -15.58 -15.56
C ASN A 200 17.11 -15.28 -15.99
N SER A 201 16.24 -14.97 -15.04
CA SER A 201 14.82 -14.70 -15.29
C SER A 201 14.60 -13.43 -16.11
N ILE A 202 15.38 -12.36 -15.87
CA ILE A 202 15.26 -11.09 -16.59
C ILE A 202 16.07 -11.04 -17.91
N LYS A 203 16.66 -12.13 -18.34
CA LYS A 203 17.34 -12.33 -19.65
C LYS A 203 18.36 -11.19 -19.94
N ASP A 204 18.17 -10.46 -21.03
CA ASP A 204 19.09 -9.41 -21.47
C ASP A 204 19.15 -8.19 -20.53
N TYR A 205 18.13 -8.02 -19.69
CA TYR A 205 18.09 -6.97 -18.67
C TYR A 205 19.01 -7.27 -17.47
N ARG A 206 19.62 -8.47 -17.40
CA ARG A 206 20.66 -8.82 -16.41
C ARG A 206 21.83 -7.83 -16.39
N LYS A 207 22.09 -7.13 -17.51
CA LYS A 207 23.13 -6.11 -17.62
C LYS A 207 22.98 -4.97 -16.62
N TYR A 208 21.75 -4.66 -16.18
CA TYR A 208 21.46 -3.62 -15.20
C TYR A 208 21.79 -4.04 -13.76
N ILE A 209 21.91 -5.32 -13.47
CA ILE A 209 22.33 -5.80 -12.15
C ILE A 209 23.85 -5.96 -12.14
N VAL A 210 24.55 -4.94 -11.66
CA VAL A 210 26.01 -4.88 -11.63
C VAL A 210 26.55 -5.39 -10.29
N THR A 211 27.62 -6.19 -10.33
CA THR A 211 28.33 -6.61 -9.11
C THR A 211 29.35 -5.55 -8.72
N VAL A 212 29.22 -5.02 -7.50
CA VAL A 212 30.18 -4.09 -6.91
C VAL A 212 31.12 -4.91 -6.02
N ARG A 213 32.36 -5.13 -6.49
CA ARG A 213 33.35 -5.97 -5.79
C ARG A 213 33.61 -5.47 -4.36
N GLY A 214 33.60 -6.37 -3.39
CA GLY A 214 33.80 -6.06 -1.98
C GLY A 214 32.59 -5.44 -1.26
N VAL A 215 31.51 -5.07 -2.00
CA VAL A 215 30.32 -4.43 -1.43
C VAL A 215 29.08 -5.31 -1.58
N GLY A 216 28.66 -5.58 -2.81
CA GLY A 216 27.42 -6.29 -3.10
C GLY A 216 26.94 -6.03 -4.52
N TYR A 217 25.75 -5.46 -4.68
CA TYR A 217 25.11 -5.29 -5.98
C TYR A 217 24.50 -3.91 -6.16
N LYS A 218 24.37 -3.47 -7.41
CA LYS A 218 23.75 -2.23 -7.80
C LYS A 218 22.85 -2.47 -9.02
N PHE A 219 21.67 -1.88 -9.04
CA PHE A 219 20.92 -1.73 -10.28
C PHE A 219 21.37 -0.45 -10.95
N GLU A 220 21.97 -0.54 -12.12
CA GLU A 220 22.53 0.59 -12.86
C GLU A 220 21.70 0.81 -14.13
N GLU A 221 20.95 1.91 -14.15
CA GLU A 221 20.28 2.35 -15.36
C GLU A 221 21.31 2.89 -16.34
N GLY A 222 21.28 2.41 -17.58
CA GLY A 222 22.22 2.89 -18.60
C GLY A 222 22.19 4.41 -18.75
N PRO A 223 23.23 5.05 -19.30
CA PRO A 223 23.19 6.46 -19.59
C PRO A 223 21.98 6.72 -20.50
N LEU A 224 21.13 7.68 -20.11
CA LEU A 224 20.06 8.18 -20.96
C LEU A 224 20.71 8.48 -22.33
N GLN A 225 20.29 7.76 -23.38
CA GLN A 225 20.69 8.10 -24.71
C GLN A 225 20.22 9.53 -24.98
N GLY A 226 21.12 10.49 -24.91
CA GLY A 226 20.84 11.87 -25.22
C GLY A 226 20.23 11.91 -26.62
N ASN A 227 19.05 12.50 -26.75
CA ASN A 227 18.47 12.87 -28.00
C ASN A 227 19.52 13.76 -28.75
N ASN A 228 20.13 13.19 -29.80
CA ASN A 228 20.72 13.98 -30.86
C ASN A 228 19.61 14.42 -31.81
#